data_f80c2ece536a1495313517b43f01dd4f
#
_entry.id   f80c2ece536a1495313517b43f01dd4f
#
_cell.length_a   1.000
_cell.length_b   1.000
_cell.length_c   1.000
_cell.angle_alpha   90.00
_cell.angle_beta   90.00
_cell.angle_gamma   90.00
#
_symmetry.space_group_name_H-M   'P 1'
#
loop_
_entity.id
_entity.type
_entity.pdbx_description
1 polymer ?
#
loop_
_entity_poly.entity_id
_entity_poly.type
_entity_poly.pdbx_seq_one_letter_code
_entity_poly.pdbx_strand_id
1 'polypeptide(L)'
;MGIEIDLLKNYPKTTRNVKERGSVKTEEDRAIARQFGKEFFDGNRRHGYGGFNYNPRFWQLVIPTFRNHFNLSADSSVLDVGCAKGFMLHDMAALIPGITVKGIDISEYSIENTIESMKHHVQVADA
;
A
#
# COMPACT_ATOMS: atom_id res chain seq x y z
N MET A 1 -24.66 -10.39 13.85
CA MET A 1 -23.61 -11.31 13.38
C MET A 1 -22.93 -10.74 12.15
N GLY A 2 -21.61 -10.72 12.13
CA GLY A 2 -20.85 -10.16 11.02
C GLY A 2 -20.80 -11.09 9.81
N ILE A 3 -20.60 -10.49 8.63
CA ILE A 3 -20.39 -11.21 7.37
C ILE A 3 -18.99 -10.86 6.89
N GLU A 4 -18.23 -11.88 6.51
CA GLU A 4 -16.93 -11.68 5.88
C GLU A 4 -17.12 -11.16 4.45
N ILE A 5 -16.40 -10.10 4.10
CA ILE A 5 -16.43 -9.50 2.77
C ILE A 5 -15.01 -9.39 2.23
N ASP A 6 -14.80 -9.88 1.01
CA ASP A 6 -13.51 -9.74 0.32
C ASP A 6 -13.46 -8.39 -0.42
N LEU A 7 -12.94 -7.37 0.27
CA LEU A 7 -12.79 -6.04 -0.31
C LEU A 7 -11.66 -5.97 -1.34
N LEU A 8 -10.79 -6.96 -1.38
CA LEU A 8 -9.65 -7.04 -2.30
C LEU A 8 -9.90 -8.00 -3.46
N LYS A 9 -11.14 -8.38 -3.73
CA LYS A 9 -11.47 -9.34 -4.79
C LYS A 9 -10.92 -8.96 -6.17
N ASN A 10 -10.78 -7.66 -6.45
CA ASN A 10 -10.26 -7.15 -7.72
C ASN A 10 -8.79 -6.76 -7.64
N TYR A 11 -8.13 -7.00 -6.50
CA TYR A 11 -6.68 -6.82 -6.39
C TYR A 11 -5.97 -7.91 -7.18
N PRO A 12 -4.96 -7.56 -8.03
CA PRO A 12 -4.27 -8.56 -8.82
C PRO A 12 -3.66 -9.66 -7.96
N LYS A 13 -3.94 -10.91 -8.33
CA LYS A 13 -3.40 -12.09 -7.65
C LYS A 13 -2.40 -12.76 -8.57
N THR A 14 -1.23 -13.07 -8.01
CA THR A 14 -0.21 -13.82 -8.73
C THR A 14 0.03 -15.15 -8.02
N THR A 15 0.22 -16.21 -8.82
CA THR A 15 0.65 -17.49 -8.28
C THR A 15 2.10 -17.35 -7.81
N ARG A 16 2.34 -17.71 -6.56
CA ARG A 16 3.68 -17.65 -5.95
C ARG A 16 4.08 -19.00 -5.41
N ASN A 17 5.33 -19.38 -5.64
CA ASN A 17 5.92 -20.47 -4.89
C ASN A 17 6.47 -19.93 -3.56
N VAL A 18 5.61 -19.87 -2.58
CA VAL A 18 5.94 -19.32 -1.25
C VAL A 18 7.06 -20.13 -0.59
N LYS A 19 7.05 -21.44 -0.73
CA LYS A 19 8.05 -22.33 -0.16
C LYS A 19 9.44 -22.07 -0.77
N GLU A 20 9.53 -21.99 -2.08
CA GLU A 20 10.78 -21.68 -2.78
C GLU A 20 11.30 -20.30 -2.42
N ARG A 21 10.43 -19.29 -2.42
CA ARG A 21 10.82 -17.93 -2.03
C ARG A 21 11.30 -17.87 -0.58
N GLY A 22 10.65 -18.59 0.33
CA GLY A 22 11.06 -18.69 1.71
C GLY A 22 12.42 -19.37 1.88
N SER A 23 12.71 -20.38 1.06
CA SER A 23 13.96 -21.15 1.15
C SER A 23 15.19 -20.36 0.69
N VAL A 24 15.05 -19.37 -0.21
CA VAL A 24 16.17 -18.57 -0.70
C VAL A 24 16.46 -17.35 0.17
N LYS A 25 15.59 -17.04 1.14
CA LYS A 25 15.78 -15.89 2.05
C LYS A 25 16.56 -16.32 3.28
N THR A 26 17.63 -15.59 3.58
CA THR A 26 18.41 -15.77 4.81
C THR A 26 17.80 -14.97 5.96
N GLU A 27 18.25 -15.24 7.20
CA GLU A 27 17.85 -14.42 8.35
C GLU A 27 18.34 -12.98 8.22
N GLU A 28 19.51 -12.77 7.60
CA GLU A 28 20.01 -11.44 7.28
C GLU A 28 19.07 -10.71 6.32
N ASP A 29 18.57 -11.38 5.26
CA ASP A 29 17.60 -10.81 4.33
C ASP A 29 16.32 -10.39 5.07
N ARG A 30 15.84 -11.21 6.00
CA ARG A 30 14.65 -10.90 6.79
C ARG A 30 14.88 -9.73 7.75
N ALA A 31 16.07 -9.64 8.34
CA ALA A 31 16.44 -8.52 9.22
C ALA A 31 16.45 -7.20 8.45
N ILE A 32 16.99 -7.19 7.23
CA ILE A 32 17.00 -6.02 6.35
C ILE A 32 15.56 -5.64 5.98
N ALA A 33 14.73 -6.61 5.63
CA ALA A 33 13.33 -6.37 5.28
C ALA A 33 12.55 -5.72 6.44
N ARG A 34 12.79 -6.16 7.68
CA ARG A 34 12.10 -5.62 8.86
C ARG A 34 12.43 -4.16 9.16
N GLN A 35 13.45 -3.58 8.55
CA GLN A 35 13.78 -2.16 8.68
C GLN A 35 12.81 -1.27 7.90
N PHE A 36 12.08 -1.81 6.94
CA PHE A 36 11.15 -1.10 6.06
C PHE A 36 11.74 0.15 5.42
N GLY A 37 13.04 0.07 5.06
CA GLY A 37 13.74 1.15 4.41
C GLY A 37 13.86 0.96 2.90
N LYS A 38 14.87 1.60 2.31
CA LYS A 38 15.15 1.53 0.87
C LYS A 38 15.26 0.08 0.36
N GLU A 39 15.96 -0.77 1.12
CA GLU A 39 16.19 -2.15 0.71
C GLU A 39 14.89 -2.95 0.62
N PHE A 40 13.95 -2.68 1.52
CA PHE A 40 12.64 -3.34 1.52
C PHE A 40 11.79 -2.92 0.31
N PHE A 41 11.71 -1.63 0.03
CA PHE A 41 10.85 -1.12 -1.05
C PHE A 41 11.52 -1.22 -2.42
N ASP A 42 12.75 -0.74 -2.55
CA ASP A 42 13.42 -0.52 -3.83
C ASP A 42 14.76 -1.24 -3.97
N GLY A 43 15.11 -2.10 -3.02
CA GLY A 43 16.32 -2.89 -3.06
C GLY A 43 16.15 -4.23 -3.78
N ASN A 44 16.99 -5.20 -3.42
CA ASN A 44 16.91 -6.54 -3.98
C ASN A 44 15.58 -7.21 -3.61
N ARG A 45 15.02 -8.00 -4.54
CA ARG A 45 13.77 -8.75 -4.33
C ARG A 45 13.80 -9.66 -3.09
N ARG A 46 14.99 -10.08 -2.66
CA ARG A 46 15.17 -10.89 -1.44
C ARG A 46 14.83 -10.11 -0.18
N HIS A 47 14.91 -8.78 -0.20
CA HIS A 47 14.63 -7.89 0.93
C HIS A 47 13.20 -7.37 0.98
N GLY A 48 12.41 -7.58 -0.08
CA GLY A 48 11.04 -7.12 -0.13
C GLY A 48 10.46 -7.03 -1.54
N TYR A 49 10.02 -5.84 -1.91
CA TYR A 49 9.29 -5.63 -3.17
C TYR A 49 10.16 -5.74 -4.43
N GLY A 50 11.47 -5.44 -4.34
CA GLY A 50 12.34 -5.42 -5.53
C GLY A 50 12.07 -4.25 -6.45
N GLY A 51 11.62 -3.15 -5.89
CA GLY A 51 11.14 -1.96 -6.59
C GLY A 51 9.66 -1.76 -6.35
N PHE A 52 9.31 -0.65 -5.69
CA PHE A 52 7.94 -0.34 -5.32
C PHE A 52 7.52 0.95 -6.03
N ASN A 53 7.00 0.79 -7.25
CA ASN A 53 6.63 1.88 -8.14
C ASN A 53 5.13 1.87 -8.42
N TYR A 54 4.60 3.06 -8.74
CA TYR A 54 3.17 3.19 -9.03
C TYR A 54 2.78 2.39 -10.28
N ASN A 55 1.70 1.63 -10.14
CA ASN A 55 1.06 0.94 -11.25
C ASN A 55 -0.45 0.92 -11.00
N PRO A 56 -1.25 1.55 -11.88
CA PRO A 56 -2.70 1.67 -11.67
C PRO A 56 -3.43 0.33 -11.60
N ARG A 57 -2.85 -0.74 -12.11
CA ARG A 57 -3.49 -2.06 -12.10
C ARG A 57 -3.80 -2.59 -10.71
N PHE A 58 -3.07 -2.13 -9.66
CA PHE A 58 -3.25 -2.64 -8.31
C PHE A 58 -4.48 -2.09 -7.62
N TRP A 59 -4.74 -0.80 -7.71
CA TRP A 59 -5.77 -0.17 -6.89
C TRP A 59 -6.97 0.37 -7.66
N GLN A 60 -6.82 0.70 -8.95
CA GLN A 60 -7.92 1.30 -9.70
C GLN A 60 -9.18 0.42 -9.76
N LEU A 61 -9.03 -0.91 -9.75
CA LEU A 61 -10.16 -1.84 -9.73
C LEU A 61 -10.65 -2.15 -8.31
N VAL A 62 -9.85 -1.87 -7.29
CA VAL A 62 -10.19 -2.11 -5.89
C VAL A 62 -10.98 -0.94 -5.30
N ILE A 63 -10.62 0.29 -5.63
CA ILE A 63 -11.27 1.49 -5.08
C ILE A 63 -12.78 1.50 -5.29
N PRO A 64 -13.34 1.14 -6.46
CA PRO A 64 -14.79 1.05 -6.62
C PRO A 64 -15.46 0.10 -5.63
N THR A 65 -14.81 -0.99 -5.26
CA THR A 65 -15.33 -1.93 -4.25
C THR A 65 -15.40 -1.26 -2.87
N PHE A 66 -14.34 -0.54 -2.48
CA PHE A 66 -14.32 0.23 -1.23
C PHE A 66 -15.40 1.31 -1.23
N ARG A 67 -15.50 2.05 -2.34
CA ARG A 67 -16.49 3.11 -2.49
C ARG A 67 -17.91 2.59 -2.29
N ASN A 68 -18.24 1.47 -2.93
CA ASN A 68 -19.59 0.89 -2.85
C ASN A 68 -19.87 0.32 -1.47
N HIS A 69 -18.91 -0.41 -0.89
CA HIS A 69 -19.11 -1.05 0.42
C HIS A 69 -19.24 -0.03 1.55
N PHE A 70 -18.38 0.99 1.58
CA PHE A 70 -18.37 2.01 2.63
C PHE A 70 -19.19 3.25 2.29
N ASN A 71 -19.81 3.27 1.12
CA ASN A 71 -20.60 4.40 0.65
C ASN A 71 -19.78 5.70 0.66
N LEU A 72 -18.54 5.63 0.15
CA LEU A 72 -17.63 6.77 0.13
C LEU A 72 -18.06 7.83 -0.89
N SER A 73 -17.89 9.08 -0.52
CA SER A 73 -18.24 10.25 -1.34
C SER A 73 -17.20 11.35 -1.18
N ALA A 74 -17.42 12.47 -1.87
CA ALA A 74 -16.59 13.67 -1.72
C ALA A 74 -16.52 14.18 -0.28
N ASP A 75 -17.52 13.87 0.56
CA ASP A 75 -17.58 14.32 1.96
C ASP A 75 -16.90 13.33 2.92
N SER A 76 -16.45 12.20 2.42
CA SER A 76 -15.82 11.17 3.25
C SER A 76 -14.37 11.50 3.59
N SER A 77 -13.88 10.91 4.67
CA SER A 77 -12.49 10.97 5.09
C SER A 77 -11.95 9.57 5.29
N VAL A 78 -10.72 9.32 4.81
CA VAL A 78 -10.06 8.02 4.90
C VAL A 78 -8.67 8.20 5.48
N LEU A 79 -8.30 7.33 6.41
CA LEU A 79 -6.95 7.19 6.93
C LEU A 79 -6.40 5.82 6.52
N ASP A 80 -5.29 5.81 5.81
CA ASP A 80 -4.57 4.59 5.45
C ASP A 80 -3.40 4.38 6.42
N VAL A 81 -3.51 3.37 7.25
CA VAL A 81 -2.45 2.98 8.19
C VAL A 81 -1.53 1.97 7.50
N GLY A 82 -0.25 2.31 7.36
CA GLY A 82 0.68 1.55 6.55
C GLY A 82 0.60 1.94 5.07
N CYS A 83 0.52 3.25 4.78
CA CYS A 83 0.24 3.76 3.44
C CYS A 83 1.40 3.60 2.44
N ALA A 84 2.59 3.21 2.89
CA ALA A 84 3.79 3.11 2.06
C ALA A 84 4.03 4.40 1.26
N LYS A 85 4.14 4.32 -0.06
CA LYS A 85 4.35 5.50 -0.93
C LYS A 85 3.05 6.21 -1.35
N GLY A 86 1.91 5.82 -0.77
CA GLY A 86 0.63 6.50 -0.98
C GLY A 86 -0.11 6.15 -2.26
N PHE A 87 0.20 5.03 -2.89
CA PHE A 87 -0.40 4.67 -4.19
C PHE A 87 -1.90 4.43 -4.12
N MET A 88 -2.39 3.74 -3.07
CA MET A 88 -3.83 3.54 -2.89
C MET A 88 -4.55 4.87 -2.69
N LEU A 89 -4.00 5.74 -1.87
CA LEU A 89 -4.58 7.06 -1.60
C LEU A 89 -4.61 7.93 -2.86
N HIS A 90 -3.57 7.84 -3.69
CA HIS A 90 -3.53 8.53 -4.97
C HIS A 90 -4.71 8.13 -5.87
N ASP A 91 -4.92 6.82 -6.03
CA ASP A 91 -6.03 6.32 -6.85
C ASP A 91 -7.39 6.64 -6.22
N MET A 92 -7.49 6.57 -4.89
CA MET A 92 -8.73 6.94 -4.19
C MET A 92 -9.09 8.40 -4.42
N ALA A 93 -8.13 9.32 -4.30
CA ALA A 93 -8.37 10.74 -4.54
C ALA A 93 -8.75 11.02 -5.99
N ALA A 94 -8.16 10.29 -6.94
CA ALA A 94 -8.46 10.43 -8.36
C ALA A 94 -9.86 9.91 -8.72
N LEU A 95 -10.27 8.78 -8.13
CA LEU A 95 -11.54 8.11 -8.45
C LEU A 95 -12.72 8.63 -7.64
N ILE A 96 -12.47 9.29 -6.51
CA ILE A 96 -13.50 9.89 -5.67
C ILE A 96 -13.13 11.36 -5.44
N PRO A 97 -13.33 12.24 -6.44
CA PRO A 97 -12.95 13.65 -6.32
C PRO A 97 -13.58 14.31 -5.10
N GLY A 98 -12.76 15.07 -4.34
CA GLY A 98 -13.19 15.77 -3.14
C GLY A 98 -13.02 14.98 -1.83
N ILE A 99 -12.80 13.68 -1.89
CA ILE A 99 -12.56 12.88 -0.68
C ILE A 99 -11.32 13.37 0.07
N THR A 100 -11.38 13.38 1.39
CA THR A 100 -10.22 13.70 2.24
C THR A 100 -9.43 12.41 2.50
N VAL A 101 -8.17 12.38 2.10
CA VAL A 101 -7.30 11.23 2.31
C VAL A 101 -6.09 11.61 3.15
N LYS A 102 -5.72 10.73 4.07
CA LYS A 102 -4.50 10.83 4.88
C LYS A 102 -3.88 9.46 5.03
N GLY A 103 -2.57 9.43 5.17
CA GLY A 103 -1.84 8.19 5.38
C GLY A 103 -0.75 8.34 6.43
N ILE A 104 -0.46 7.25 7.12
CA ILE A 104 0.68 7.14 8.00
C ILE A 104 1.46 5.88 7.70
N ASP A 105 2.76 5.93 7.89
CA ASP A 105 3.62 4.77 7.78
C ASP A 105 4.81 4.95 8.73
N ILE A 106 5.28 3.85 9.30
CA ILE A 106 6.46 3.86 10.16
C ILE A 106 7.74 4.07 9.36
N SER A 107 7.70 3.82 8.06
CA SER A 107 8.86 3.93 7.17
C SER A 107 9.14 5.37 6.75
N GLU A 108 10.21 5.94 7.25
CA GLU A 108 10.69 7.25 6.79
C GLU A 108 11.00 7.23 5.30
N TYR A 109 11.62 6.14 4.82
CA TYR A 109 11.97 6.01 3.40
C TYR A 109 10.73 6.06 2.50
N SER A 110 9.67 5.32 2.83
CA SER A 110 8.46 5.31 2.00
C SER A 110 7.78 6.67 1.98
N ILE A 111 7.73 7.36 3.13
CA ILE A 111 7.13 8.69 3.21
C ILE A 111 7.95 9.71 2.42
N GLU A 112 9.27 9.68 2.49
CA GLU A 112 10.14 10.56 1.70
C GLU A 112 9.99 10.31 0.18
N ASN A 113 9.65 9.08 -0.21
CA ASN A 113 9.49 8.67 -1.61
C ASN A 113 8.02 8.51 -2.01
N THR A 114 7.11 9.14 -1.29
CA THR A 114 5.68 9.14 -1.59
C THR A 114 5.42 9.73 -2.98
N ILE A 115 4.43 9.16 -3.68
CA ILE A 115 3.95 9.72 -4.96
C ILE A 115 3.61 11.20 -4.80
N GLU A 116 4.01 12.02 -5.76
CA GLU A 116 3.99 13.48 -5.65
C GLU A 116 2.63 14.04 -5.20
N SER A 117 1.54 13.51 -5.74
CA SER A 117 0.19 13.96 -5.41
C SER A 117 -0.20 13.77 -3.94
N MET A 118 0.49 12.87 -3.23
CA MET A 118 0.17 12.50 -1.84
C MET A 118 1.16 13.04 -0.81
N LYS A 119 2.20 13.76 -1.20
CA LYS A 119 3.26 14.20 -0.29
C LYS A 119 2.77 15.03 0.89
N HIS A 120 1.72 15.83 0.71
CA HIS A 120 1.14 16.63 1.78
C HIS A 120 0.02 15.92 2.55
N HIS A 121 -0.25 14.67 2.22
CA HIS A 121 -1.33 13.88 2.81
C HIS A 121 -0.84 12.74 3.70
N VAL A 122 0.47 12.55 3.79
CA VAL A 122 1.09 11.44 4.52
C VAL A 122 2.11 11.93 5.52
N GLN A 123 2.35 11.13 6.56
CA GLN A 123 3.39 11.42 7.55
C GLN A 123 3.94 10.15 8.16
N VAL A 124 5.16 10.23 8.68
CA VAL A 124 5.74 9.15 9.48
C VAL A 124 5.03 9.12 10.83
N ALA A 125 4.46 7.98 11.15
CA ALA A 125 3.81 7.76 12.43
C ALA A 125 3.65 6.27 12.70
N ASP A 126 3.61 5.91 13.98
CA ASP A 126 3.27 4.58 14.45
C ASP A 126 1.80 4.56 14.87
N ALA A 127 1.10 3.50 14.49
CA ALA A 127 -0.32 3.38 14.78
C ALA A 127 -0.60 2.89 16.22
#